data_b1acfc23ddbaab922bc334d4abff4879
#
_entry.id   b1acfc23ddbaab922bc334d4abff4879
#
_cell.length_a   1.000
_cell.length_b   1.000
_cell.length_c   1.000
_cell.angle_alpha   90.00
_cell.angle_beta   90.00
_cell.angle_gamma   90.00
#
_symmetry.space_group_name_H-M   'P 1'
#
loop_
_entity.id
_entity.type
_entity.pdbx_description
1 polymer ?
#
loop_
_entity_poly.entity_id
_entity_poly.type
_entity_poly.pdbx_seq_one_letter_code
_entity_poly.pdbx_strand_id
1 'polypeptide(L)'
;MARIVHINTVADTFTGVGSVMATLAACQRRQGLDVSIIAGYERPEYGTFADYVMCGRIRHSFAALEARVRANDGRLCRHATRRLTARLDSLGDVAALHLHNLHEYYIDVPTLMAWAWLHKVRTVVTMHDHWWCTGRCAYMHSTCGSDCRHCMFRDSYPAT
;
A
#
# COMPACT_ATOMS: atom_id res chain seq x y z
N MET A 1 19.96 8.92 -11.31
CA MET A 1 18.68 8.99 -12.06
C MET A 1 17.56 9.02 -11.05
N ALA A 2 16.60 9.91 -11.25
CA ALA A 2 15.43 10.01 -10.38
C ALA A 2 14.60 8.73 -10.45
N ARG A 3 14.29 8.13 -9.30
CA ARG A 3 13.59 6.85 -9.19
C ARG A 3 12.12 7.03 -8.86
N ILE A 4 11.27 6.24 -9.52
CA ILE A 4 9.87 6.08 -9.16
C ILE A 4 9.73 4.78 -8.35
N VAL A 5 9.07 4.85 -7.20
CA VAL A 5 8.81 3.68 -6.36
C VAL A 5 7.32 3.40 -6.32
N HIS A 6 6.90 2.27 -6.87
CA HIS A 6 5.53 1.77 -6.73
C HIS A 6 5.38 0.98 -5.44
N ILE A 7 4.29 1.21 -4.71
CA ILE A 7 3.95 0.46 -3.49
C ILE A 7 2.52 -0.06 -3.61
N ASN A 8 2.35 -1.37 -3.45
CA ASN A 8 1.05 -2.04 -3.46
C ASN A 8 1.02 -3.18 -2.44
N THR A 9 -0.17 -3.64 -2.13
CA THR A 9 -0.40 -4.81 -1.26
C THR A 9 0.36 -6.04 -1.76
N VAL A 10 0.19 -6.39 -3.03
CA VAL A 10 0.88 -7.51 -3.70
C VAL A 10 1.44 -7.07 -5.06
N ALA A 11 2.47 -7.74 -5.54
CA ALA A 11 3.05 -7.50 -6.86
C ALA A 11 3.02 -8.81 -7.67
N ASP A 12 1.82 -9.20 -8.06
CA ASP A 12 1.57 -10.30 -8.99
C ASP A 12 0.64 -9.84 -10.12
N THR A 13 0.62 -10.54 -11.22
CA THR A 13 -0.22 -10.21 -12.38
C THR A 13 -1.61 -10.86 -12.31
N PHE A 14 -1.91 -11.57 -11.23
CA PHE A 14 -3.21 -12.22 -11.04
C PHE A 14 -4.29 -11.24 -10.58
N THR A 15 -3.88 -10.15 -9.89
CA THR A 15 -4.79 -9.07 -9.50
C THR A 15 -4.86 -7.99 -10.58
N GLY A 16 -6.02 -7.35 -10.73
CA GLY A 16 -6.18 -6.20 -11.62
C GLY A 16 -5.22 -5.06 -11.26
N VAL A 17 -5.06 -4.77 -9.96
CA VAL A 17 -4.13 -3.73 -9.47
C VAL A 17 -2.68 -4.09 -9.80
N GLY A 18 -2.28 -5.34 -9.55
CA GLY A 18 -0.95 -5.82 -9.88
C GLY A 18 -0.64 -5.72 -11.37
N SER A 19 -1.61 -6.09 -12.24
CA SER A 19 -1.47 -5.98 -13.70
C SER A 19 -1.32 -4.51 -14.16
N VAL A 20 -2.08 -3.60 -13.58
CA VAL A 20 -1.95 -2.15 -13.84
C VAL A 20 -0.57 -1.65 -13.43
N MET A 21 -0.12 -1.99 -12.22
CA MET A 21 1.18 -1.59 -11.71
C MET A 21 2.32 -2.15 -12.57
N ALA A 22 2.27 -3.43 -12.97
CA ALA A 22 3.27 -4.05 -13.85
C ALA A 22 3.34 -3.33 -15.21
N THR A 23 2.18 -3.02 -15.79
CA THR A 23 2.10 -2.31 -17.07
C THR A 23 2.68 -0.91 -16.97
N LEU A 24 2.33 -0.15 -15.94
CA LEU A 24 2.87 1.19 -15.70
C LEU A 24 4.39 1.16 -15.53
N ALA A 25 4.88 0.28 -14.67
CA ALA A 25 6.32 0.13 -14.42
C ALA A 25 7.09 -0.23 -15.72
N ALA A 26 6.54 -1.15 -16.53
CA ALA A 26 7.12 -1.50 -17.80
C ALA A 26 7.13 -0.31 -18.79
N CYS A 27 6.06 0.48 -18.85
CA CYS A 27 6.01 1.69 -19.68
C CYS A 27 7.04 2.74 -19.24
N GLN A 28 7.15 2.98 -17.95
CA GLN A 28 8.11 3.93 -17.36
C GLN A 28 9.56 3.51 -17.63
N ARG A 29 9.88 2.21 -17.44
CA ARG A 29 11.21 1.66 -17.76
C ARG A 29 11.56 1.81 -19.25
N ARG A 30 10.59 1.60 -20.16
CA ARG A 30 10.81 1.85 -21.60
C ARG A 30 11.09 3.32 -21.93
N GLN A 31 10.61 4.24 -21.11
CA GLN A 31 10.93 5.67 -21.21
C GLN A 31 12.26 6.07 -20.54
N GLY A 32 13.03 5.09 -20.08
CA GLY A 32 14.33 5.32 -19.44
C GLY A 32 14.26 5.74 -17.98
N LEU A 33 13.09 5.61 -17.32
CA LEU A 33 12.95 5.91 -15.91
C LEU A 33 13.42 4.72 -15.05
N ASP A 34 14.06 5.03 -13.93
CA ASP A 34 14.41 4.03 -12.92
C ASP A 34 13.17 3.73 -12.06
N VAL A 35 12.76 2.47 -11.99
CA VAL A 35 11.51 2.05 -11.34
C VAL A 35 11.77 0.89 -10.40
N SER A 36 11.40 1.07 -9.13
CA SER A 36 11.37 0.03 -8.11
C SER A 36 9.94 -0.31 -7.72
N ILE A 37 9.69 -1.58 -7.43
CA ILE A 37 8.38 -2.11 -7.05
C ILE A 37 8.47 -2.75 -5.67
N ILE A 38 7.60 -2.32 -4.77
CA ILE A 38 7.51 -2.79 -3.39
C ILE A 38 6.15 -3.41 -3.17
N ALA A 39 6.14 -4.64 -2.67
CA ALA A 39 4.94 -5.34 -2.24
C ALA A 39 4.84 -5.38 -0.72
N GLY A 40 3.63 -5.30 -0.20
CA GLY A 40 3.34 -5.50 1.23
C GLY A 40 3.67 -6.93 1.65
N TYR A 41 3.17 -7.87 0.91
CA TYR A 41 3.47 -9.31 1.08
C TYR A 41 3.41 -10.03 -0.27
N GLU A 42 3.86 -11.28 -0.30
CA GLU A 42 3.76 -12.12 -1.50
C GLU A 42 2.75 -13.24 -1.32
N ARG A 43 2.19 -13.67 -2.43
CA ARG A 43 1.35 -14.86 -2.54
C ARG A 43 2.13 -15.92 -3.32
N PRO A 44 2.72 -16.90 -2.65
CA PRO A 44 3.63 -17.87 -3.29
C PRO A 44 3.03 -18.60 -4.48
N GLU A 45 1.72 -18.81 -4.46
CA GLU A 45 0.96 -19.50 -5.52
C GLU A 45 0.92 -18.72 -6.84
N TYR A 46 1.16 -17.40 -6.79
CA TYR A 46 1.14 -16.51 -7.98
C TYR A 46 2.50 -15.89 -8.31
N GLY A 47 3.50 -16.12 -7.45
CA GLY A 47 4.80 -15.45 -7.56
C GLY A 47 4.73 -13.96 -7.27
N THR A 48 5.85 -13.28 -7.46
CA THR A 48 5.92 -11.82 -7.30
C THR A 48 6.94 -11.23 -8.26
N PHE A 49 6.66 -10.04 -8.77
CA PHE A 49 7.62 -9.22 -9.51
C PHE A 49 8.15 -8.02 -8.69
N ALA A 50 7.93 -8.03 -7.36
CA ALA A 50 8.46 -7.00 -6.47
C ALA A 50 9.97 -7.08 -6.33
N ASP A 51 10.63 -5.93 -6.31
CA ASP A 51 12.04 -5.79 -5.97
C ASP A 51 12.27 -5.91 -4.43
N TYR A 52 11.21 -5.68 -3.66
CA TYR A 52 11.22 -5.81 -2.20
C TYR A 52 9.84 -6.16 -1.64
N VAL A 53 9.81 -7.09 -0.69
CA VAL A 53 8.61 -7.51 0.05
C VAL A 53 8.74 -7.10 1.51
N MET A 54 7.76 -6.37 2.03
CA MET A 54 7.81 -5.78 3.39
C MET A 54 7.59 -6.80 4.49
N CYS A 55 6.60 -7.68 4.32
CA CYS A 55 6.13 -8.60 5.36
C CYS A 55 6.13 -10.05 4.86
N GLY A 56 6.73 -10.95 5.64
CA GLY A 56 6.50 -12.39 5.46
C GLY A 56 5.11 -12.81 5.94
N ARG A 57 4.63 -13.97 5.50
CA ARG A 57 3.27 -14.52 5.77
C ARG A 57 2.90 -14.49 7.25
N ILE A 58 3.78 -14.95 8.13
CA ILE A 58 3.52 -15.02 9.58
C ILE A 58 3.25 -13.62 10.15
N ARG A 59 4.08 -12.64 9.82
CA ARG A 59 3.90 -11.26 10.28
C ARG A 59 2.62 -10.65 9.73
N HIS A 60 2.31 -10.88 8.48
CA HIS A 60 1.07 -10.43 7.86
C HIS A 60 -0.16 -11.00 8.58
N SER A 61 -0.16 -12.30 8.91
CA SER A 61 -1.25 -12.92 9.67
C SER A 61 -1.44 -12.34 11.07
N PHE A 62 -0.35 -12.02 11.78
CA PHE A 62 -0.42 -11.34 13.07
C PHE A 62 -0.94 -9.90 12.94
N ALA A 63 -0.51 -9.18 11.93
CA ALA A 63 -1.01 -7.83 11.66
C ALA A 63 -2.51 -7.83 11.32
N ALA A 64 -2.97 -8.81 10.54
CA ALA A 64 -4.39 -9.00 10.25
C ALA A 64 -5.21 -9.29 11.52
N LEU A 65 -4.68 -10.08 12.45
CA LEU A 65 -5.32 -10.32 13.73
C LEU A 65 -5.37 -9.05 14.59
N GLU A 66 -4.28 -8.30 14.66
CA GLU A 66 -4.22 -7.02 15.39
C GLU A 66 -5.23 -6.02 14.81
N ALA A 67 -5.33 -5.90 13.50
CA ALA A 67 -6.29 -5.03 12.83
C ALA A 67 -7.74 -5.36 13.19
N ARG A 68 -8.05 -6.65 13.32
CA ARG A 68 -9.38 -7.12 13.71
C ARG A 68 -9.79 -6.66 15.12
N VAL A 69 -8.83 -6.56 16.01
CA VAL A 69 -9.10 -6.18 17.41
C VAL A 69 -9.10 -4.66 17.59
N ARG A 70 -8.23 -3.95 16.85
CA ARG A 70 -7.96 -2.52 17.05
C ARG A 70 -8.56 -1.60 15.99
N ALA A 71 -9.14 -2.15 14.92
CA ALA A 71 -9.74 -1.37 13.84
C ALA A 71 -8.80 -0.27 13.26
N ASN A 72 -7.54 -0.60 13.06
CA ASN A 72 -6.49 0.37 12.73
C ASN A 72 -5.72 0.01 11.45
N ASP A 73 -6.40 -0.51 10.44
CA ASP A 73 -5.78 -0.75 9.13
C ASP A 73 -5.12 0.54 8.59
N GLY A 74 -3.96 0.37 7.95
CA GLY A 74 -3.12 1.50 7.54
C GLY A 74 -2.29 2.14 8.66
N ARG A 75 -2.40 1.64 9.92
CA ARG A 75 -1.58 2.07 11.07
C ARG A 75 -0.83 0.90 11.72
N LEU A 76 -0.65 -0.17 10.97
CA LEU A 76 0.00 -1.39 11.41
C LEU A 76 1.42 -1.48 10.87
N CYS A 77 2.16 -2.44 11.37
CA CYS A 77 3.49 -2.75 10.84
C CYS A 77 4.48 -1.57 10.84
N ARG A 78 4.37 -0.66 11.82
CA ARG A 78 5.24 0.52 11.92
C ARG A 78 6.74 0.19 11.85
N HIS A 79 7.15 -0.93 12.45
CA HIS A 79 8.55 -1.37 12.35
C HIS A 79 8.93 -1.78 10.91
N ALA A 80 8.07 -2.51 10.22
CA ALA A 80 8.32 -2.87 8.82
C ALA A 80 8.35 -1.63 7.92
N THR A 81 7.48 -0.66 8.18
CA THR A 81 7.46 0.61 7.45
C THR A 81 8.74 1.43 7.70
N ARG A 82 9.26 1.47 8.92
CA ARG A 82 10.56 2.11 9.21
C ARG A 82 11.71 1.42 8.48
N ARG A 83 11.67 0.09 8.35
CA ARG A 83 12.67 -0.63 7.54
C ARG A 83 12.52 -0.30 6.05
N LEU A 84 11.28 -0.15 5.57
CA LEU A 84 11.03 0.33 4.21
C LEU A 84 11.60 1.73 4.01
N THR A 85 11.32 2.69 4.90
CA THR A 85 11.83 4.07 4.75
C THR A 85 13.36 4.11 4.77
N ALA A 86 14.03 3.35 5.65
CA ALA A 86 15.49 3.21 5.63
C ALA A 86 16.00 2.60 4.30
N ARG A 87 15.25 1.67 3.71
CA ARG A 87 15.59 1.15 2.39
C ARG A 87 15.39 2.21 1.30
N LEU A 88 14.32 3.01 1.36
CA LEU A 88 14.11 4.12 0.42
C LEU A 88 15.28 5.12 0.48
N ASP A 89 15.80 5.41 1.67
CA ASP A 89 17.01 6.25 1.84
C ASP A 89 18.21 5.64 1.11
N SER A 90 18.36 4.32 1.15
CA SER A 90 19.46 3.61 0.48
C SER A 90 19.32 3.52 -1.04
N LEU A 91 18.13 3.74 -1.59
CA LEU A 91 17.89 3.73 -3.04
C LEU A 91 18.38 5.01 -3.75
N GLY A 92 18.77 6.03 -2.99
CA GLY A 92 19.24 7.30 -3.53
C GLY A 92 18.07 8.24 -3.87
N ASP A 93 18.15 8.91 -5.02
CA ASP A 93 17.18 9.94 -5.44
C ASP A 93 15.82 9.35 -5.78
N VAL A 94 14.94 9.24 -4.78
CA VAL A 94 13.52 8.86 -4.97
C VAL A 94 12.75 10.12 -5.36
N ALA A 95 12.39 10.23 -6.63
CA ALA A 95 11.65 11.38 -7.17
C ALA A 95 10.15 11.30 -6.87
N ALA A 96 9.58 10.10 -6.85
CA ALA A 96 8.17 9.91 -6.59
C ALA A 96 7.85 8.56 -5.93
N LEU A 97 6.90 8.59 -5.00
CA LEU A 97 6.16 7.40 -4.56
C LEU A 97 4.87 7.31 -5.36
N HIS A 98 4.63 6.19 -6.01
CA HIS A 98 3.36 5.87 -6.63
C HIS A 98 2.65 4.81 -5.79
N LEU A 99 1.65 5.26 -5.04
CA LEU A 99 0.90 4.44 -4.09
C LEU A 99 -0.34 3.87 -4.77
N HIS A 100 -0.56 2.58 -4.60
CA HIS A 100 -1.75 1.88 -5.03
C HIS A 100 -2.61 1.52 -3.81
N ASN A 101 -2.87 0.23 -3.55
CA ASN A 101 -3.60 -0.16 -2.35
C ASN A 101 -2.66 -0.25 -1.15
N LEU A 102 -2.94 0.51 -0.09
CA LEU A 102 -2.18 0.50 1.17
C LEU A 102 -2.95 -0.17 2.32
N HIS A 103 -4.13 -0.71 2.06
CA HIS A 103 -4.86 -1.55 3.01
C HIS A 103 -4.30 -2.99 3.05
N GLU A 104 -4.94 -3.86 3.85
CA GLU A 104 -4.53 -5.25 4.08
C GLU A 104 -3.30 -5.42 4.98
N TYR A 105 -3.19 -4.59 6.01
CA TYR A 105 -2.43 -4.89 7.24
C TYR A 105 -0.91 -5.02 7.09
N TYR A 106 -0.27 -4.31 6.18
CA TYR A 106 1.17 -4.46 5.96
C TYR A 106 1.99 -3.19 6.19
N ILE A 107 1.34 -2.03 6.28
CA ILE A 107 2.01 -0.73 6.28
C ILE A 107 1.43 0.22 7.34
N ASP A 108 2.28 1.09 7.87
CA ASP A 108 1.88 2.26 8.66
C ASP A 108 1.93 3.50 7.77
N VAL A 109 0.79 3.89 7.23
CA VAL A 109 0.67 5.01 6.28
C VAL A 109 1.20 6.33 6.86
N PRO A 110 0.88 6.71 8.12
CA PRO A 110 1.45 7.93 8.70
C PRO A 110 2.98 7.96 8.71
N THR A 111 3.64 6.84 9.03
CA THR A 111 5.11 6.76 9.00
C THR A 111 5.66 6.92 7.57
N LEU A 112 5.04 6.31 6.57
CA LEU A 112 5.45 6.47 5.17
C LEU A 112 5.27 7.91 4.71
N MET A 113 4.12 8.52 4.99
CA MET A 113 3.82 9.89 4.57
C MET A 113 4.70 10.92 5.28
N ALA A 114 5.04 10.71 6.55
CA ALA A 114 5.99 11.56 7.27
C ALA A 114 7.38 11.51 6.63
N TRP A 115 7.83 10.33 6.22
CA TRP A 115 9.07 10.17 5.48
C TRP A 115 9.04 10.92 4.13
N ALA A 116 7.98 10.72 3.34
CA ALA A 116 7.83 11.38 2.04
C ALA A 116 7.82 12.90 2.17
N TRP A 117 7.15 13.43 3.20
CA TRP A 117 7.13 14.86 3.51
C TRP A 117 8.53 15.39 3.86
N LEU A 118 9.24 14.70 4.77
CA LEU A 118 10.57 15.10 5.22
C LEU A 118 11.57 15.16 4.05
N HIS A 119 11.50 14.18 3.14
CA HIS A 119 12.40 14.08 1.99
C HIS A 119 11.88 14.83 0.76
N LYS A 120 10.74 15.54 0.86
CA LYS A 120 10.09 16.30 -0.24
C LYS A 120 9.81 15.42 -1.47
N VAL A 121 9.52 14.15 -1.25
CA VAL A 121 9.20 13.18 -2.31
C VAL A 121 7.77 13.40 -2.78
N ARG A 122 7.56 13.50 -4.08
CA ARG A 122 6.23 13.58 -4.68
C ARG A 122 5.47 12.29 -4.41
N THR A 123 4.20 12.42 -4.05
CA THR A 123 3.33 11.25 -3.82
C THR A 123 2.16 11.29 -4.79
N VAL A 124 2.02 10.23 -5.56
CA VAL A 124 0.91 9.98 -6.48
C VAL A 124 0.11 8.80 -5.96
N VAL A 125 -1.20 8.92 -5.94
CA VAL A 125 -2.11 7.83 -5.52
C VAL A 125 -2.97 7.44 -6.71
N THR A 126 -2.94 6.15 -7.09
CA THR A 126 -3.94 5.58 -7.97
C THR A 126 -4.98 4.86 -7.11
N MET A 127 -6.18 5.41 -7.08
CA MET A 127 -7.29 4.85 -6.34
C MET A 127 -7.91 3.70 -7.14
N HIS A 128 -7.77 2.48 -6.65
CA HIS A 128 -8.37 1.28 -7.25
C HIS A 128 -9.69 0.91 -6.58
N ASP A 129 -9.94 1.49 -5.40
CA ASP A 129 -11.11 1.29 -4.57
C ASP A 129 -11.39 2.52 -3.70
N HIS A 130 -12.38 2.43 -2.81
CA HIS A 130 -12.81 3.56 -1.97
C HIS A 130 -12.04 3.68 -0.66
N TRP A 131 -11.09 2.81 -0.36
CA TRP A 131 -10.40 2.80 0.94
C TRP A 131 -9.74 4.13 1.29
N TRP A 132 -9.11 4.78 0.31
CA TRP A 132 -8.49 6.10 0.51
C TRP A 132 -9.46 7.20 0.93
N CYS A 133 -10.73 7.09 0.55
CA CYS A 133 -11.77 8.04 0.91
C CYS A 133 -12.46 7.66 2.21
N THR A 134 -12.66 6.35 2.44
CA THR A 134 -13.44 5.84 3.57
C THR A 134 -12.59 5.54 4.80
N GLY A 135 -11.31 5.24 4.59
CA GLY A 135 -10.39 4.74 5.63
C GLY A 135 -10.66 3.29 6.05
N ARG A 136 -11.67 2.64 5.46
CA ARG A 136 -12.11 1.30 5.85
C ARG A 136 -12.57 0.43 4.68
N CYS A 137 -13.58 0.90 3.96
CA CYS A 137 -14.28 0.11 2.96
C CYS A 137 -13.60 0.23 1.60
N ALA A 138 -13.21 -0.91 1.01
CA ALA A 138 -12.77 -0.94 -0.38
C ALA A 138 -13.93 -0.67 -1.35
N TYR A 139 -15.15 -1.09 -0.98
CA TYR A 139 -16.35 -0.88 -1.79
C TYR A 139 -17.46 -0.27 -0.94
N MET A 140 -18.18 0.68 -1.51
CA MET A 140 -19.36 1.23 -0.86
C MET A 140 -20.56 0.29 -1.06
N HIS A 141 -21.29 0.02 0.02
CA HIS A 141 -22.56 -0.69 -0.06
C HIS A 141 -23.65 0.21 -0.69
N SER A 142 -24.60 -0.39 -1.40
CA SER A 142 -25.75 0.33 -1.98
C SER A 142 -26.59 1.07 -0.92
N THR A 143 -26.51 0.61 0.33
CA THR A 143 -27.21 1.21 1.49
C THR A 143 -26.36 2.27 2.20
N CYS A 144 -25.13 2.51 1.78
CA CYS A 144 -24.29 3.56 2.38
C CYS A 144 -24.86 4.93 2.05
N GLY A 145 -25.01 5.77 3.08
CA GLY A 145 -25.24 7.18 2.89
C GLY A 145 -24.00 7.89 2.32
N SER A 146 -24.14 9.17 1.99
CA SER A 146 -23.05 10.00 1.47
C SER A 146 -21.97 10.35 2.51
N ASP A 147 -22.16 10.00 3.78
CA ASP A 147 -21.30 10.40 4.90
C ASP A 147 -20.84 9.20 5.72
N CYS A 148 -19.57 8.85 5.57
CA CYS A 148 -18.94 7.76 6.33
C CYS A 148 -18.86 8.05 7.84
N ARG A 149 -19.02 9.29 8.29
CA ARG A 149 -19.07 9.63 9.73
C ARG A 149 -20.29 9.05 10.45
N HIS A 150 -21.36 8.80 9.71
CA HIS A 150 -22.58 8.17 10.20
C HIS A 150 -22.76 6.77 9.61
N CYS A 151 -21.68 5.99 9.61
CA CYS A 151 -21.65 4.66 9.03
C CYS A 151 -22.55 3.68 9.81
N MET A 152 -23.54 3.09 9.13
CA MET A 152 -24.43 2.07 9.71
C MET A 152 -23.70 0.75 10.02
N PHE A 153 -22.51 0.55 9.46
CA PHE A 153 -21.68 -0.63 9.68
C PHE A 153 -20.51 -0.36 10.65
N ARG A 154 -20.57 0.75 11.39
CA ARG A 154 -19.50 1.16 12.29
C ARG A 154 -19.08 0.06 13.26
N ASP A 155 -20.05 -0.63 13.84
CA ASP A 155 -19.83 -1.68 14.85
C ASP A 155 -19.74 -3.09 14.23
N SER A 156 -19.87 -3.21 12.91
CA SER A 156 -19.67 -4.47 12.21
C SER A 156 -18.19 -4.76 11.97
N TYR A 157 -17.86 -6.01 11.77
CA TYR A 157 -16.48 -6.44 11.49
C TYR A 157 -15.98 -5.94 10.12
N PRO A 158 -14.74 -5.43 10.02
CA PRO A 158 -13.87 -4.99 11.11
C PRO A 158 -14.41 -3.72 11.77
N ALA A 159 -14.42 -3.65 13.11
CA ALA A 159 -14.86 -2.45 13.83
C ALA A 159 -13.98 -1.24 13.45
N THR A 160 -14.55 -0.04 13.46
CA THR A 160 -13.85 1.22 13.14
C THR A 160 -13.74 2.11 14.36
#